data_b860872f534a217b97ce283acc0271b2
#
_entry.id   b860872f534a217b97ce283acc0271b2
#
_cell.length_a   1.000
_cell.length_b   1.000
_cell.length_c   1.000
_cell.angle_alpha   90.00
_cell.angle_beta   90.00
_cell.angle_gamma   90.00
#
_symmetry.space_group_name_H-M   'P 1'
#
loop_
_entity.id
_entity.type
_entity.pdbx_description
1 polymer ?
#
loop_
_entity_poly.entity_id
_entity_poly.type
_entity_poly.pdbx_seq_one_letter_code
_entity_poly.pdbx_strand_id
1 'polypeptide(L)'
;MDFALFDRLSQARDEETDDWWRGMNRVYNVLVYDKLYANPANVLAFLDNHDTDRFLGDGHDTLALKQSLALLLTVRRIPQLYYGTEILMNGTKAVTDGNVRKDFPGGFPGDKRDCFTAEGRTRAENAMFSWLRRVLHWRQNNDVIIKGTQKQFIPYQGIYVMHHEYEGRHAMVIINGRRTASTVDLARYKECIPSAAKARDITTGRTYNISAATQLSLTPRQTMILEY
;
A
#
# COMPACT_ATOMS: atom_id res chain seq x y z
N MET A 1 -18.30 3.26 1.35
CA MET A 1 -17.16 2.72 0.57
C MET A 1 -16.52 3.86 -0.19
N ASP A 2 -15.20 3.90 -0.23
CA ASP A 2 -14.41 4.97 -0.87
C ASP A 2 -14.06 4.61 -2.31
N PHE A 3 -15.04 4.74 -3.20
CA PHE A 3 -14.84 4.53 -4.64
C PHE A 3 -13.92 5.59 -5.26
N ALA A 4 -13.87 6.80 -4.68
CA ALA A 4 -12.97 7.83 -5.18
C ALA A 4 -11.49 7.44 -4.97
N LEU A 5 -11.14 6.93 -3.79
CA LEU A 5 -9.79 6.44 -3.52
C LEU A 5 -9.46 5.18 -4.34
N PHE A 6 -10.41 4.23 -4.46
CA PHE A 6 -10.28 3.05 -5.30
C PHE A 6 -9.93 3.42 -6.75
N ASP A 7 -10.69 4.34 -7.35
CA ASP A 7 -10.46 4.79 -8.73
C ASP A 7 -9.06 5.41 -8.90
N ARG A 8 -8.65 6.27 -7.96
CA ARG A 8 -7.33 6.93 -8.03
C ARG A 8 -6.16 5.98 -7.79
N LEU A 9 -6.31 4.99 -6.93
CA LEU A 9 -5.30 3.94 -6.74
C LEU A 9 -5.18 3.06 -7.99
N SER A 10 -6.30 2.70 -8.61
CA SER A 10 -6.32 1.92 -9.85
C SER A 10 -5.65 2.65 -11.01
N GLN A 11 -5.91 3.94 -11.17
CA GLN A 11 -5.26 4.76 -12.19
C GLN A 11 -3.76 4.95 -11.91
N ALA A 12 -3.39 5.28 -10.67
CA ALA A 12 -2.00 5.49 -10.27
C ALA A 12 -1.13 4.24 -10.44
N ARG A 13 -1.71 3.03 -10.34
CA ARG A 13 -1.02 1.76 -10.59
C ARG A 13 -0.33 1.72 -11.96
N ASP A 14 -1.00 2.22 -12.97
CA ASP A 14 -0.59 2.10 -14.37
C ASP A 14 0.22 3.31 -14.87
N GLU A 15 0.30 4.38 -14.07
CA GLU A 15 0.94 5.64 -14.43
C GLU A 15 2.30 5.83 -13.75
N GLU A 16 3.18 6.59 -14.42
CA GLU A 16 4.54 6.90 -13.91
C GLU A 16 4.86 8.40 -13.90
N THR A 17 4.02 9.22 -14.52
CA THR A 17 4.36 10.62 -14.72
C THR A 17 4.22 11.44 -13.44
N ASP A 18 5.11 12.44 -13.29
CA ASP A 18 5.12 13.38 -12.18
C ASP A 18 4.24 14.60 -12.42
N ASP A 19 3.38 14.55 -13.42
CA ASP A 19 2.48 15.67 -13.65
C ASP A 19 1.41 15.74 -12.55
N TRP A 20 0.79 16.91 -12.44
CA TRP A 20 -0.14 17.23 -11.37
C TRP A 20 -1.37 16.29 -11.28
N TRP A 21 -1.67 15.57 -12.37
CA TRP A 21 -2.89 14.78 -12.51
C TRP A 21 -2.65 13.27 -12.62
N ARG A 22 -1.40 12.81 -12.57
CA ARG A 22 -1.05 11.40 -12.82
C ARG A 22 -0.18 10.79 -11.71
N GLY A 23 -0.08 9.46 -11.74
CA GLY A 23 0.73 8.70 -10.80
C GLY A 23 0.32 8.95 -9.35
N MET A 24 1.28 9.10 -8.46
CA MET A 24 1.02 9.31 -7.03
C MET A 24 0.30 10.64 -6.72
N ASN A 25 0.33 11.63 -7.63
CA ASN A 25 -0.46 12.85 -7.46
C ASN A 25 -1.97 12.59 -7.46
N ARG A 26 -2.46 11.53 -8.13
CA ARG A 26 -3.87 11.13 -8.03
C ARG A 26 -4.27 10.77 -6.61
N VAL A 27 -3.41 10.01 -5.93
CA VAL A 27 -3.64 9.60 -4.53
C VAL A 27 -3.55 10.81 -3.60
N TYR A 28 -2.52 11.64 -3.77
CA TYR A 28 -2.40 12.88 -3.03
C TYR A 28 -3.66 13.75 -3.17
N ASN A 29 -4.10 14.00 -4.41
CA ASN A 29 -5.22 14.87 -4.70
C ASN A 29 -6.55 14.35 -4.11
N VAL A 30 -6.82 13.04 -4.16
CA VAL A 30 -8.06 12.50 -3.58
C VAL A 30 -8.06 12.59 -2.05
N LEU A 31 -6.92 12.38 -1.41
CA LEU A 31 -6.82 12.46 0.05
C LEU A 31 -6.87 13.91 0.58
N VAL A 32 -6.65 14.93 -0.26
CA VAL A 32 -6.89 16.34 0.12
C VAL A 32 -8.36 16.55 0.49
N TYR A 33 -9.27 15.80 -0.12
CA TYR A 33 -10.71 15.90 0.17
C TYR A 33 -11.14 15.21 1.48
N ASP A 34 -10.21 14.61 2.23
CA ASP A 34 -10.51 13.99 3.54
C ASP A 34 -11.18 14.95 4.52
N LYS A 35 -10.86 16.24 4.42
CA LYS A 35 -11.49 17.30 5.21
C LYS A 35 -13.00 17.51 4.93
N LEU A 36 -13.52 16.96 3.85
CA LEU A 36 -14.95 17.00 3.52
C LEU A 36 -15.74 15.87 4.19
N TYR A 37 -15.07 14.83 4.66
CA TYR A 37 -15.70 13.76 5.43
C TYR A 37 -15.84 14.17 6.91
N ALA A 38 -16.98 13.87 7.51
CA ALA A 38 -17.16 14.09 8.95
C ALA A 38 -16.09 13.31 9.77
N ASN A 39 -15.79 12.09 9.37
CA ASN A 39 -14.69 11.31 9.91
C ASN A 39 -14.16 10.34 8.84
N PRO A 40 -13.03 10.64 8.18
CA PRO A 40 -12.47 9.77 7.17
C PRO A 40 -12.07 8.39 7.70
N ALA A 41 -11.76 8.24 9.00
CA ALA A 41 -11.44 6.96 9.61
C ALA A 41 -12.64 5.97 9.65
N ASN A 42 -13.86 6.45 9.45
CA ASN A 42 -15.07 5.60 9.38
C ASN A 42 -15.44 5.21 7.95
N VAL A 43 -14.65 5.60 6.97
CA VAL A 43 -14.89 5.26 5.56
C VAL A 43 -14.16 3.97 5.20
N LEU A 44 -14.87 3.01 4.62
CA LEU A 44 -14.30 1.75 4.15
C LEU A 44 -13.60 1.97 2.81
N ALA A 45 -12.31 1.63 2.73
CA ALA A 45 -11.51 1.67 1.51
C ALA A 45 -11.09 0.28 1.05
N PHE A 46 -10.88 0.11 -0.25
CA PHE A 46 -10.58 -1.18 -0.88
C PHE A 46 -9.78 -0.96 -2.17
N LEU A 47 -9.10 -2.00 -2.65
CA LEU A 47 -8.43 -2.02 -3.95
C LEU A 47 -9.25 -2.75 -5.00
N ASP A 48 -9.99 -3.75 -4.59
CA ASP A 48 -10.89 -4.55 -5.41
C ASP A 48 -11.99 -5.17 -4.54
N ASN A 49 -13.03 -5.67 -5.19
CA ASN A 49 -14.11 -6.42 -4.57
C ASN A 49 -14.79 -7.31 -5.62
N HIS A 50 -15.92 -7.94 -5.26
CA HIS A 50 -16.67 -8.82 -6.15
C HIS A 50 -17.36 -8.12 -7.32
N ASP A 51 -17.45 -6.79 -7.31
CA ASP A 51 -18.09 -5.97 -8.35
C ASP A 51 -17.09 -5.19 -9.21
N THR A 52 -15.78 -5.33 -8.94
CA THR A 52 -14.73 -4.68 -9.71
C THR A 52 -13.78 -5.72 -10.33
N ASP A 53 -12.94 -5.30 -11.24
CA ASP A 53 -11.78 -6.12 -11.63
C ASP A 53 -10.90 -6.39 -10.39
N ARG A 54 -10.23 -7.54 -10.38
CA ARG A 54 -9.13 -7.75 -9.42
C ARG A 54 -8.05 -6.69 -9.65
N PHE A 55 -7.44 -6.21 -8.59
CA PHE A 55 -6.43 -5.15 -8.70
C PHE A 55 -5.24 -5.55 -9.59
N LEU A 56 -4.89 -6.83 -9.61
CA LEU A 56 -3.87 -7.38 -10.52
C LEU A 56 -4.36 -7.52 -11.97
N GLY A 57 -5.67 -7.42 -12.25
CA GLY A 57 -6.22 -7.61 -13.60
C GLY A 57 -5.75 -8.91 -14.23
N ASP A 58 -5.17 -8.85 -15.43
CA ASP A 58 -4.63 -9.98 -16.19
C ASP A 58 -3.08 -10.10 -16.10
N GLY A 59 -2.47 -9.72 -14.99
CA GLY A 59 -1.04 -9.89 -14.77
C GLY A 59 -0.26 -8.60 -14.54
N HIS A 60 -0.88 -7.64 -13.90
CA HIS A 60 -0.22 -6.41 -13.49
C HIS A 60 0.91 -6.63 -12.47
N ASP A 61 1.76 -5.64 -12.36
CA ASP A 61 2.94 -5.62 -11.51
C ASP A 61 2.58 -5.83 -10.02
N THR A 62 3.12 -6.89 -9.43
CA THR A 62 2.96 -7.20 -8.00
C THR A 62 3.58 -6.12 -7.08
N LEU A 63 4.56 -5.36 -7.57
CA LEU A 63 5.13 -4.24 -6.81
C LEU A 63 4.12 -3.09 -6.73
N ALA A 64 3.38 -2.82 -7.82
CA ALA A 64 2.29 -1.84 -7.81
C ALA A 64 1.15 -2.26 -6.85
N LEU A 65 0.82 -3.56 -6.79
CA LEU A 65 -0.11 -4.07 -5.79
C LEU A 65 0.39 -3.82 -4.36
N LYS A 66 1.68 -4.08 -4.07
CA LYS A 66 2.26 -3.80 -2.75
C LYS A 66 2.23 -2.31 -2.39
N GLN A 67 2.48 -1.42 -3.36
CA GLN A 67 2.36 0.03 -3.15
C GLN A 67 0.94 0.41 -2.74
N SER A 68 -0.05 -0.06 -3.50
CA SER A 68 -1.45 0.26 -3.25
C SER A 68 -1.96 -0.37 -1.95
N LEU A 69 -1.51 -1.58 -1.61
CA LEU A 69 -1.82 -2.20 -0.31
C LEU A 69 -1.16 -1.44 0.85
N ALA A 70 0.07 -0.98 0.71
CA ALA A 70 0.72 -0.17 1.73
C ALA A 70 -0.06 1.13 1.97
N LEU A 71 -0.53 1.79 0.90
CA LEU A 71 -1.40 2.96 1.00
C LEU A 71 -2.73 2.59 1.68
N LEU A 72 -3.44 1.57 1.18
CA LEU A 72 -4.71 1.11 1.76
C LEU A 72 -4.59 0.83 3.26
N LEU A 73 -3.49 0.20 3.67
CA LEU A 73 -3.27 -0.21 5.06
C LEU A 73 -2.73 0.91 5.96
N THR A 74 -2.37 2.07 5.40
CA THR A 74 -1.82 3.18 6.19
C THR A 74 -2.67 4.44 6.15
N VAL A 75 -3.49 4.67 5.12
CA VAL A 75 -4.43 5.80 5.11
C VAL A 75 -5.47 5.69 6.23
N ARG A 76 -6.02 6.84 6.65
CA ARG A 76 -7.08 6.92 7.65
C ARG A 76 -8.41 6.41 7.08
N ARG A 77 -8.51 5.10 6.95
CA ARG A 77 -9.69 4.36 6.44
C ARG A 77 -9.81 3.03 7.17
N ILE A 78 -10.99 2.41 7.05
CA ILE A 78 -11.17 1.00 7.37
C ILE A 78 -10.76 0.20 6.13
N PRO A 79 -9.62 -0.50 6.13
CA PRO A 79 -9.19 -1.25 4.96
C PRO A 79 -10.03 -2.51 4.78
N GLN A 80 -10.55 -2.72 3.59
CA GLN A 80 -11.18 -3.96 3.16
C GLN A 80 -10.25 -4.68 2.18
N LEU A 81 -9.94 -5.94 2.49
CA LEU A 81 -9.20 -6.83 1.60
C LEU A 81 -10.16 -7.84 1.00
N TYR A 82 -10.11 -7.99 -0.30
CA TYR A 82 -10.86 -9.03 -1.00
C TYR A 82 -10.06 -10.33 -0.96
N TYR A 83 -10.72 -11.46 -0.69
CA TYR A 83 -10.06 -12.77 -0.58
C TYR A 83 -9.24 -13.09 -1.84
N GLY A 84 -8.12 -13.76 -1.67
CA GLY A 84 -7.23 -14.15 -2.76
C GLY A 84 -6.22 -13.06 -3.17
N THR A 85 -6.35 -11.81 -2.71
CA THR A 85 -5.33 -10.77 -2.91
C THR A 85 -3.99 -11.19 -2.30
N GLU A 86 -4.02 -11.89 -1.17
CA GLU A 86 -2.86 -12.44 -0.45
C GLU A 86 -2.10 -13.52 -1.21
N ILE A 87 -2.75 -14.15 -2.19
CA ILE A 87 -2.14 -15.18 -3.06
C ILE A 87 -2.14 -14.76 -4.54
N LEU A 88 -2.21 -13.46 -4.81
CA LEU A 88 -2.12 -12.89 -6.16
C LEU A 88 -3.23 -13.36 -7.11
N MET A 89 -4.43 -13.66 -6.62
CA MET A 89 -5.56 -13.96 -7.50
C MET A 89 -5.85 -12.78 -8.42
N ASN A 90 -6.06 -13.09 -9.69
CA ASN A 90 -6.33 -12.14 -10.76
C ASN A 90 -7.67 -12.42 -11.45
N GLY A 91 -8.10 -11.50 -12.28
CA GLY A 91 -9.30 -11.64 -13.10
C GLY A 91 -9.88 -10.29 -13.49
N THR A 92 -10.63 -10.29 -14.59
CA THR A 92 -11.34 -9.11 -15.08
C THR A 92 -12.80 -9.43 -15.35
N LYS A 93 -13.65 -8.44 -15.16
CA LYS A 93 -15.10 -8.53 -15.49
C LYS A 93 -15.36 -8.56 -16.99
N ALA A 94 -14.39 -8.10 -17.79
CA ALA A 94 -14.47 -8.20 -19.25
C ALA A 94 -14.63 -9.64 -19.72
N VAL A 95 -14.13 -10.63 -18.94
CA VAL A 95 -14.35 -12.05 -19.22
C VAL A 95 -15.72 -12.49 -18.70
N THR A 96 -15.97 -12.43 -17.43
CA THR A 96 -17.26 -12.67 -16.74
C THR A 96 -17.16 -12.21 -15.28
N ASP A 97 -18.31 -12.04 -14.62
CA ASP A 97 -18.33 -11.83 -13.16
C ASP A 97 -17.70 -13.01 -12.40
N GLY A 98 -17.85 -14.25 -12.86
CA GLY A 98 -17.20 -15.42 -12.28
C GLY A 98 -15.66 -15.36 -12.35
N ASN A 99 -15.11 -14.65 -13.33
CA ASN A 99 -13.66 -14.51 -13.46
C ASN A 99 -13.01 -13.72 -12.30
N VAL A 100 -13.72 -12.78 -11.71
CA VAL A 100 -13.26 -12.03 -10.52
C VAL A 100 -13.68 -12.68 -9.21
N ARG A 101 -14.57 -13.69 -9.26
CA ARG A 101 -15.13 -14.40 -8.10
C ARG A 101 -14.73 -15.88 -8.06
N LYS A 102 -13.58 -16.21 -8.65
CA LYS A 102 -13.04 -17.59 -8.64
C LYS A 102 -12.93 -18.11 -7.22
N ASP A 103 -13.14 -19.42 -7.05
CA ASP A 103 -12.95 -20.08 -5.77
C ASP A 103 -11.49 -19.94 -5.29
N PHE A 104 -11.32 -19.84 -3.99
CA PHE A 104 -9.98 -19.86 -3.38
C PHE A 104 -9.42 -21.29 -3.49
N PRO A 105 -8.24 -21.48 -4.10
CA PRO A 105 -7.69 -22.83 -4.32
C PRO A 105 -7.42 -23.56 -3.00
N GLY A 106 -7.99 -24.74 -2.84
CA GLY A 106 -7.94 -25.56 -1.62
C GLY A 106 -9.22 -25.52 -0.78
N GLY A 107 -10.22 -24.73 -1.18
CA GLY A 107 -11.50 -24.61 -0.48
C GLY A 107 -12.53 -25.70 -0.83
N PHE A 108 -12.33 -26.43 -1.94
CA PHE A 108 -13.31 -27.38 -2.43
C PHE A 108 -12.73 -28.76 -2.76
N PRO A 109 -13.55 -29.84 -2.64
CA PRO A 109 -13.14 -31.16 -3.08
C PRO A 109 -12.76 -31.17 -4.56
N GLY A 110 -11.59 -31.74 -4.86
CA GLY A 110 -11.07 -31.82 -6.23
C GLY A 110 -10.10 -30.71 -6.61
N ASP A 111 -9.87 -29.73 -5.75
CA ASP A 111 -8.83 -28.72 -5.94
C ASP A 111 -7.45 -29.39 -6.08
N LYS A 112 -6.70 -28.97 -7.11
CA LYS A 112 -5.38 -29.55 -7.39
C LYS A 112 -4.28 -29.06 -6.47
N ARG A 113 -4.54 -28.00 -5.72
CA ARG A 113 -3.57 -27.40 -4.77
C ARG A 113 -4.34 -26.71 -3.63
N ASP A 114 -3.71 -26.65 -2.48
CA ASP A 114 -4.26 -26.01 -1.28
C ASP A 114 -3.47 -24.76 -0.91
N CYS A 115 -3.97 -23.59 -1.30
CA CYS A 115 -3.31 -22.31 -1.03
C CYS A 115 -3.48 -21.83 0.42
N PHE A 116 -4.22 -22.53 1.28
CA PHE A 116 -4.20 -22.27 2.72
C PHE A 116 -2.86 -22.68 3.34
N THR A 117 -2.14 -23.62 2.72
CA THR A 117 -0.82 -24.07 3.15
C THR A 117 0.31 -23.39 2.38
N ALA A 118 1.51 -23.34 2.96
CA ALA A 118 2.68 -22.78 2.29
C ALA A 118 3.14 -23.64 1.10
N GLU A 119 2.96 -24.94 1.20
CA GLU A 119 3.32 -25.93 0.18
C GLU A 119 2.43 -25.82 -1.06
N GLY A 120 1.17 -25.49 -0.88
CA GLY A 120 0.21 -25.30 -1.97
C GLY A 120 0.36 -23.95 -2.70
N ARG A 121 1.08 -23.00 -2.12
CA ARG A 121 1.36 -21.70 -2.73
C ARG A 121 2.65 -21.71 -3.54
N THR A 122 2.67 -21.02 -4.67
CA THR A 122 3.90 -20.75 -5.41
C THR A 122 4.86 -19.85 -4.60
N ARG A 123 6.10 -19.75 -5.05
CA ARG A 123 7.09 -18.85 -4.43
C ARG A 123 6.61 -17.38 -4.40
N ALA A 124 5.98 -16.91 -5.48
CA ALA A 124 5.46 -15.54 -5.57
C ALA A 124 4.28 -15.31 -4.61
N GLU A 125 3.35 -16.26 -4.56
CA GLU A 125 2.21 -16.23 -3.62
C GLU A 125 2.68 -16.26 -2.16
N ASN A 126 3.64 -17.12 -1.82
CA ASN A 126 4.23 -17.15 -0.47
C ASN A 126 4.93 -15.82 -0.10
N ALA A 127 5.62 -15.21 -1.06
CA ALA A 127 6.28 -13.93 -0.84
C ALA A 127 5.25 -12.81 -0.61
N MET A 128 4.14 -12.81 -1.36
CA MET A 128 3.06 -11.85 -1.19
C MET A 128 2.32 -12.07 0.13
N PHE A 129 1.93 -13.31 0.43
CA PHE A 129 1.27 -13.70 1.68
C PHE A 129 2.09 -13.27 2.90
N SER A 130 3.39 -13.56 2.90
CA SER A 130 4.28 -13.23 4.01
C SER A 130 4.46 -11.72 4.18
N TRP A 131 4.54 -10.98 3.08
CA TRP A 131 4.63 -9.52 3.09
C TRP A 131 3.35 -8.90 3.65
N LEU A 132 2.18 -9.30 3.11
CA LEU A 132 0.89 -8.77 3.52
C LEU A 132 0.58 -9.11 4.98
N ARG A 133 0.82 -10.36 5.39
CA ARG A 133 0.68 -10.79 6.79
C ARG A 133 1.50 -9.92 7.74
N ARG A 134 2.76 -9.61 7.40
CA ARG A 134 3.62 -8.76 8.22
C ARG A 134 3.05 -7.35 8.40
N VAL A 135 2.60 -6.72 7.32
CA VAL A 135 2.03 -5.37 7.37
C VAL A 135 0.70 -5.36 8.13
N LEU A 136 -0.16 -6.37 7.95
CA LEU A 136 -1.43 -6.50 8.66
C LEU A 136 -1.22 -6.68 10.17
N HIS A 137 -0.32 -7.58 10.59
CA HIS A 137 -0.01 -7.78 12.01
C HIS A 137 0.57 -6.51 12.66
N TRP A 138 1.43 -5.80 11.92
CA TRP A 138 1.94 -4.50 12.39
C TRP A 138 0.80 -3.49 12.56
N ARG A 139 -0.06 -3.34 11.55
CA ARG A 139 -1.19 -2.41 11.60
C ARG A 139 -2.16 -2.72 12.75
N GLN A 140 -2.50 -3.99 12.95
CA GLN A 140 -3.53 -4.43 13.90
C GLN A 140 -3.29 -3.90 15.32
N ASN A 141 -2.04 -3.74 15.72
CA ASN A 141 -1.63 -3.33 17.06
C ASN A 141 -0.86 -2.00 17.06
N ASN A 142 -1.04 -1.17 16.05
CA ASN A 142 -0.28 0.06 15.91
C ASN A 142 -1.17 1.31 16.00
N ASP A 143 -1.17 1.91 17.19
CA ASP A 143 -1.93 3.12 17.47
C ASP A 143 -1.51 4.32 16.59
N VAL A 144 -0.25 4.36 16.13
CA VAL A 144 0.23 5.40 15.22
C VAL A 144 -0.60 5.45 13.95
N ILE A 145 -0.99 4.30 13.41
CA ILE A 145 -1.81 4.21 12.19
C ILE A 145 -3.30 4.29 12.51
N ILE A 146 -3.73 3.72 13.65
CA ILE A 146 -5.16 3.60 13.98
C ILE A 146 -5.70 4.90 14.57
N LYS A 147 -4.94 5.55 15.46
CA LYS A 147 -5.37 6.74 16.23
C LYS A 147 -4.62 8.01 15.84
N GLY A 148 -3.45 7.87 15.21
CA GLY A 148 -2.54 8.98 14.93
C GLY A 148 -3.07 9.99 13.93
N THR A 149 -2.44 11.14 13.93
CA THR A 149 -2.63 12.15 12.89
C THR A 149 -1.97 11.68 11.59
N GLN A 150 -2.55 12.04 10.46
CA GLN A 150 -1.97 11.78 9.15
C GLN A 150 -1.59 13.08 8.46
N LYS A 151 -0.35 13.18 8.01
CA LYS A 151 0.14 14.24 7.14
C LYS A 151 0.63 13.63 5.83
N GLN A 152 0.29 14.25 4.71
CA GLN A 152 0.81 13.86 3.40
C GLN A 152 1.58 15.01 2.77
N PHE A 153 2.54 14.66 1.92
CA PHE A 153 3.35 15.62 1.18
C PHE A 153 3.04 15.52 -0.31
N ILE A 154 3.09 16.66 -1.00
CA ILE A 154 2.96 16.69 -2.47
C ILE A 154 4.04 15.77 -3.05
N PRO A 155 3.69 14.79 -3.90
CA PRO A 155 4.66 13.94 -4.57
C PRO A 155 5.73 14.76 -5.30
N TYR A 156 6.97 14.34 -5.14
CA TYR A 156 8.11 15.02 -5.76
C TYR A 156 9.02 14.00 -6.44
N GLN A 157 9.32 14.20 -7.71
CA GLN A 157 10.11 13.28 -8.53
C GLN A 157 9.61 11.82 -8.47
N GLY A 158 8.28 11.64 -8.48
CA GLY A 158 7.63 10.33 -8.41
C GLY A 158 7.63 9.67 -7.03
N ILE A 159 8.18 10.35 -6.02
CA ILE A 159 8.15 9.85 -4.64
C ILE A 159 6.98 10.47 -3.89
N TYR A 160 6.14 9.64 -3.31
CA TYR A 160 5.07 10.05 -2.43
C TYR A 160 5.38 9.67 -1.00
N VAL A 161 5.17 10.62 -0.07
CA VAL A 161 5.43 10.42 1.36
C VAL A 161 4.21 10.78 2.17
N MET A 162 3.84 9.89 3.08
CA MET A 162 2.89 10.13 4.16
C MET A 162 3.58 9.91 5.50
N HIS A 163 3.14 10.66 6.49
CA HIS A 163 3.65 10.56 7.86
C HIS A 163 2.47 10.45 8.84
N HIS A 164 2.63 9.58 9.82
CA HIS A 164 1.70 9.39 10.93
C HIS A 164 2.42 9.63 12.24
N GLU A 165 1.72 10.20 13.19
CA GLU A 165 2.26 10.48 14.53
C GLU A 165 1.18 10.23 15.59
N TYR A 166 1.58 9.56 16.66
CA TYR A 166 0.76 9.35 17.85
C TYR A 166 1.66 9.21 19.08
N GLU A 167 1.47 10.13 20.06
CA GLU A 167 2.19 10.12 21.35
C GLU A 167 3.73 10.02 21.18
N GLY A 168 4.28 10.77 20.22
CA GLY A 168 5.73 10.80 19.97
C GLY A 168 6.29 9.59 19.24
N ARG A 169 5.45 8.66 18.81
CA ARG A 169 5.79 7.56 17.90
C ARG A 169 5.43 7.95 16.48
N HIS A 170 6.23 7.55 15.54
CA HIS A 170 6.10 7.97 14.15
C HIS A 170 6.08 6.78 13.19
N ALA A 171 5.36 6.92 12.09
CA ALA A 171 5.44 6.03 10.95
C ALA A 171 5.50 6.86 9.66
N MET A 172 6.52 6.63 8.83
CA MET A 172 6.67 7.30 7.54
C MET A 172 6.52 6.28 6.42
N VAL A 173 5.55 6.50 5.54
CA VAL A 173 5.31 5.69 4.36
C VAL A 173 5.94 6.38 3.17
N ILE A 174 6.89 5.72 2.51
CA ILE A 174 7.64 6.25 1.37
C ILE A 174 7.40 5.35 0.18
N ILE A 175 6.91 5.91 -0.93
CA ILE A 175 6.57 5.18 -2.14
C ILE A 175 7.34 5.76 -3.32
N ASN A 176 8.16 4.94 -3.97
CA ASN A 176 8.70 5.26 -5.28
C ASN A 176 7.69 4.84 -6.35
N GLY A 177 6.90 5.76 -6.87
CA GLY A 177 5.91 5.51 -7.92
C GLY A 177 6.51 5.21 -9.31
N ARG A 178 7.84 5.32 -9.47
CA ARG A 178 8.54 5.14 -10.76
C ARG A 178 8.99 3.68 -10.96
N ARG A 179 9.11 3.28 -12.20
CA ARG A 179 9.74 2.00 -12.62
C ARG A 179 11.27 2.09 -12.69
N THR A 180 11.85 3.19 -12.23
CA THR A 180 13.29 3.40 -12.12
C THR A 180 13.67 3.61 -10.66
N ALA A 181 14.95 3.37 -10.33
CA ALA A 181 15.49 3.70 -9.03
C ALA A 181 15.41 5.21 -8.78
N SER A 182 15.20 5.59 -7.52
CA SER A 182 15.10 6.99 -7.09
C SER A 182 15.77 7.18 -5.74
N THR A 183 16.05 8.42 -5.39
CA THR A 183 16.56 8.77 -4.06
C THR A 183 15.60 9.72 -3.40
N VAL A 184 15.23 9.43 -2.14
CA VAL A 184 14.45 10.35 -1.31
C VAL A 184 15.41 11.09 -0.36
N ASP A 185 15.34 12.41 -0.39
CA ASP A 185 16.05 13.28 0.55
C ASP A 185 15.13 13.59 1.74
N LEU A 186 15.47 13.09 2.92
CA LEU A 186 14.67 13.28 4.13
C LEU A 186 14.71 14.71 4.66
N ALA A 187 15.61 15.57 4.18
CA ALA A 187 15.61 17.00 4.51
C ALA A 187 14.28 17.68 4.13
N ARG A 188 13.62 17.18 3.06
CA ARG A 188 12.31 17.66 2.63
C ARG A 188 11.21 17.39 3.66
N TYR A 189 11.40 16.41 4.54
CA TYR A 189 10.44 15.92 5.53
C TYR A 189 10.93 16.11 6.96
N LYS A 190 11.89 17.02 7.16
CA LYS A 190 12.57 17.26 8.46
C LYS A 190 11.59 17.52 9.62
N GLU A 191 10.45 18.11 9.35
CA GLU A 191 9.42 18.36 10.36
C GLU A 191 8.79 17.09 10.94
N CYS A 192 8.92 15.97 10.23
CA CYS A 192 8.45 14.64 10.65
C CYS A 192 9.57 13.80 11.30
N ILE A 193 10.80 14.31 11.35
CA ILE A 193 11.97 13.63 11.93
C ILE A 193 12.56 14.55 12.99
N PRO A 194 11.97 14.58 14.21
CA PRO A 194 12.34 15.56 15.24
C PRO A 194 13.78 15.42 15.74
N SER A 195 14.34 14.21 15.65
CA SER A 195 15.73 13.90 15.99
C SER A 195 16.25 12.74 15.16
N ALA A 196 17.56 12.48 15.20
CA ALA A 196 18.11 11.26 14.63
C ALA A 196 17.51 10.03 15.34
N ALA A 197 17.03 9.07 14.56
CA ALA A 197 16.30 7.92 15.05
C ALA A 197 16.74 6.63 14.34
N LYS A 198 16.47 5.51 15.00
CA LYS A 198 16.57 4.17 14.42
C LYS A 198 15.20 3.76 13.93
N ALA A 199 15.02 3.75 12.62
CA ALA A 199 13.74 3.42 11.98
C ALA A 199 13.74 1.97 11.49
N ARG A 200 12.68 1.22 11.80
CA ARG A 200 12.46 -0.12 11.29
C ARG A 200 11.55 -0.07 10.07
N ASP A 201 12.00 -0.58 8.96
CA ASP A 201 11.14 -0.79 7.79
C ASP A 201 10.28 -2.05 7.98
N ILE A 202 8.99 -1.84 8.11
CA ILE A 202 8.00 -2.91 8.34
C ILE A 202 7.90 -3.84 7.12
N THR A 203 8.13 -3.33 5.92
CA THR A 203 7.99 -4.12 4.69
C THR A 203 9.09 -5.17 4.54
N THR A 204 10.27 -4.92 5.08
CA THR A 204 11.45 -5.80 4.96
C THR A 204 11.99 -6.32 6.30
N GLY A 205 11.68 -5.64 7.40
CA GLY A 205 12.26 -5.88 8.72
C GLY A 205 13.64 -5.25 8.91
N ARG A 206 14.21 -4.58 7.92
CA ARG A 206 15.51 -3.90 8.01
C ARG A 206 15.41 -2.64 8.88
N THR A 207 16.56 -2.28 9.47
CA THR A 207 16.67 -1.06 10.28
C THR A 207 17.58 -0.05 9.58
N TYR A 208 17.21 1.22 9.66
CA TYR A 208 17.91 2.36 9.10
C TYR A 208 18.18 3.39 10.19
N ASN A 209 19.35 4.02 10.18
CA ASN A 209 19.56 5.23 10.95
C ASN A 209 19.07 6.40 10.09
N ILE A 210 18.11 7.14 10.58
CA ILE A 210 17.52 8.28 9.87
C ILE A 210 17.72 9.59 10.63
N SER A 211 17.85 10.65 9.88
CA SER A 211 17.84 12.04 10.34
C SER A 211 17.35 12.92 9.19
N ALA A 212 17.16 14.19 9.44
CA ALA A 212 16.86 15.15 8.38
C ALA A 212 17.96 15.25 7.29
N ALA A 213 19.19 14.80 7.56
CA ALA A 213 20.29 14.80 6.58
C ALA A 213 20.41 13.47 5.80
N THR A 214 19.51 12.50 6.04
CA THR A 214 19.60 11.16 5.44
C THR A 214 19.02 11.17 4.03
N GLN A 215 19.73 10.50 3.12
CA GLN A 215 19.22 10.14 1.80
C GLN A 215 19.03 8.63 1.74
N LEU A 216 17.86 8.19 1.25
CA LEU A 216 17.53 6.76 1.08
C LEU A 216 17.39 6.45 -0.40
N SER A 217 18.14 5.44 -0.86
CA SER A 217 17.98 4.90 -2.21
C SER A 217 16.82 3.93 -2.26
N LEU A 218 15.95 4.11 -3.24
CA LEU A 218 14.77 3.29 -3.48
C LEU A 218 14.91 2.55 -4.81
N THR A 219 14.68 1.26 -4.79
CA THR A 219 14.56 0.48 -6.03
C THR A 219 13.27 0.86 -6.79
N PRO A 220 13.13 0.44 -8.07
CA PRO A 220 11.89 0.63 -8.82
C PRO A 220 10.67 0.15 -8.04
N ARG A 221 9.62 0.96 -8.00
CA ARG A 221 8.36 0.62 -7.31
C ARG A 221 8.49 0.24 -5.83
N GLN A 222 9.60 0.57 -5.19
CA GLN A 222 9.80 0.24 -3.78
C GLN A 222 8.83 1.02 -2.89
N THR A 223 8.32 0.31 -1.89
CA THR A 223 7.59 0.88 -0.75
C THR A 223 8.37 0.62 0.52
N MET A 224 8.49 1.63 1.38
CA MET A 224 9.00 1.50 2.74
C MET A 224 7.95 2.02 3.73
N ILE A 225 7.84 1.35 4.87
CA ILE A 225 7.05 1.82 6.01
C ILE A 225 8.02 1.87 7.18
N LEU A 226 8.51 3.06 7.49
CA LEU A 226 9.50 3.31 8.53
C LEU A 226 8.80 3.65 9.83
N GLU A 227 8.95 2.83 10.86
CA GLU A 227 8.49 3.10 12.23
C GLU A 227 9.67 3.53 13.10
N TYR A 228 9.52 4.64 13.85
CA TYR A 228 10.57 5.22 14.72
C TYR A 228 9.98 6.05 15.86
#